data_248327c60e276823d18c900b9c9fc920
#
_entry.id   248327c60e276823d18c900b9c9fc920
#
_cell.length_a   1.000
_cell.length_b   1.000
_cell.length_c   1.000
_cell.angle_alpha   90.00
_cell.angle_beta   90.00
_cell.angle_gamma   90.00
#
_symmetry.space_group_name_H-M   'P 1'
#
loop_
_entity.id
_entity.type
_entity.pdbx_description
1 polymer ?
#
loop_
_entity_poly.entity_id
_entity_poly.type
_entity_poly.pdbx_seq_one_letter_code
_entity_poly.pdbx_strand_id
1 'polypeptide(L)'
;MPSVYPALIASCLALAACASDTTNYPSLARRPIEKASTAEPPPSAPATAPAPANPQDTARLAALVEQARAAHQRFLAKEQRAVQSVATGSGAAPGSERWALASVALAELESERSAAMIALADLDQLYAAARIEGGDTAAITAARDEVSGWIGNEDSVLAGLRGKLGG
;
A
#
# COMPACT_ATOMS: atom_id res chain seq x y z
N MET A 1 -5.06 -45.26 -31.48
CA MET A 1 -4.97 -44.01 -30.71
C MET A 1 -5.54 -44.29 -29.32
N PRO A 2 -4.73 -44.35 -28.25
CA PRO A 2 -5.24 -44.64 -26.90
C PRO A 2 -5.95 -43.42 -26.35
N SER A 3 -7.12 -43.62 -25.82
CA SER A 3 -8.02 -42.62 -25.21
C SER A 3 -7.41 -42.11 -23.90
N VAL A 4 -6.99 -40.85 -23.89
CA VAL A 4 -6.47 -40.14 -22.69
C VAL A 4 -7.60 -39.56 -21.79
N TYR A 5 -8.84 -39.70 -22.18
CA TYR A 5 -10.00 -39.16 -21.48
C TYR A 5 -10.28 -39.72 -20.07
N PRO A 6 -10.07 -41.02 -19.77
CA PRO A 6 -10.35 -41.52 -18.42
C PRO A 6 -9.35 -41.01 -17.36
N ALA A 7 -8.11 -40.69 -17.74
CA ALA A 7 -7.11 -40.16 -16.81
C ALA A 7 -7.41 -38.72 -16.40
N LEU A 8 -7.93 -37.87 -17.31
CA LEU A 8 -8.31 -36.49 -17.03
C LEU A 8 -9.53 -36.40 -16.10
N ILE A 9 -10.51 -37.28 -16.27
CA ILE A 9 -11.71 -37.33 -15.44
C ILE A 9 -11.36 -37.79 -14.01
N ALA A 10 -10.46 -38.74 -13.84
CA ALA A 10 -9.98 -39.19 -12.54
C ALA A 10 -9.20 -38.11 -11.78
N SER A 11 -8.43 -37.26 -12.48
CA SER A 11 -7.69 -36.13 -11.89
C SER A 11 -8.62 -35.03 -11.37
N CYS A 12 -9.73 -34.74 -12.06
CA CYS A 12 -10.70 -33.75 -11.64
C CYS A 12 -11.49 -34.17 -10.39
N LEU A 13 -11.76 -35.46 -10.23
CA LEU A 13 -12.45 -35.98 -9.03
C LEU A 13 -11.56 -35.97 -7.78
N ALA A 14 -10.24 -36.06 -7.93
CA ALA A 14 -9.32 -36.01 -6.79
C ALA A 14 -9.18 -34.59 -6.18
N LEU A 15 -9.41 -33.53 -6.96
CA LEU A 15 -9.40 -32.15 -6.45
C LEU A 15 -10.68 -31.80 -5.66
N ALA A 16 -11.78 -32.46 -5.90
CA ALA A 16 -13.04 -32.25 -5.15
C ALA A 16 -13.00 -32.81 -3.72
N ALA A 17 -12.08 -33.71 -3.40
CA ALA A 17 -11.94 -34.31 -2.07
C ALA A 17 -11.29 -33.35 -1.04
N CYS A 18 -10.73 -32.23 -1.48
CA CYS A 18 -10.24 -31.15 -0.60
C CYS A 18 -11.32 -30.10 -0.28
N ALA A 19 -12.57 -30.31 -0.68
CA ALA A 19 -13.69 -29.50 -0.24
C ALA A 19 -13.98 -29.83 1.23
N SER A 20 -13.36 -29.11 2.06
CA SER A 20 -13.28 -29.02 3.49
C SER A 20 -14.57 -29.44 4.19
N ASP A 21 -14.38 -30.20 5.22
CA ASP A 21 -15.30 -30.45 6.33
C ASP A 21 -15.77 -29.10 6.90
N THR A 22 -16.86 -28.56 6.37
CA THR A 22 -17.44 -27.27 6.79
C THR A 22 -18.04 -27.33 8.19
N THR A 23 -18.08 -28.50 8.80
CA THR A 23 -18.62 -28.74 10.15
C THR A 23 -17.70 -28.24 11.26
N ASN A 24 -16.42 -28.03 10.98
CA ASN A 24 -15.43 -27.59 11.97
C ASN A 24 -15.17 -26.09 11.98
N TYR A 25 -15.76 -25.32 11.05
CA TYR A 25 -15.60 -23.86 11.03
C TYR A 25 -16.74 -23.19 11.80
N PRO A 26 -16.44 -22.17 12.63
CA PRO A 26 -17.49 -21.36 13.26
C PRO A 26 -18.41 -20.77 12.19
N SER A 27 -19.71 -21.02 12.30
CA SER A 27 -20.70 -20.46 11.39
C SER A 27 -20.62 -18.92 11.41
N LEU A 28 -20.50 -18.30 10.24
CA LEU A 28 -20.62 -16.85 10.07
C LEU A 28 -22.07 -16.37 10.11
N ALA A 29 -23.03 -17.27 10.37
CA ALA A 29 -24.41 -16.88 10.58
C ALA A 29 -24.53 -16.01 11.84
N ARG A 30 -25.31 -14.94 11.77
CA ARG A 30 -25.54 -14.05 12.92
C ARG A 30 -26.02 -14.85 14.12
N ARG A 31 -25.29 -14.75 15.21
CA ARG A 31 -25.66 -15.40 16.48
C ARG A 31 -26.96 -14.82 17.01
N PRO A 32 -27.73 -15.58 17.80
CA PRO A 32 -28.97 -15.07 18.41
C PRO A 32 -28.79 -13.77 19.18
N ILE A 33 -27.66 -13.59 19.83
CA ILE A 33 -27.29 -12.36 20.55
C ILE A 33 -27.11 -11.14 19.62
N GLU A 34 -26.66 -11.35 18.39
CA GLU A 34 -26.52 -10.31 17.38
C GLU A 34 -27.88 -9.91 16.78
N LYS A 35 -28.87 -10.83 16.83
CA LYS A 35 -30.25 -10.58 16.43
C LYS A 35 -31.04 -9.84 17.53
N ALA A 36 -30.64 -10.03 18.78
CA ALA A 36 -31.23 -9.32 19.92
C ALA A 36 -30.72 -7.86 20.02
N SER A 37 -29.67 -7.50 19.30
CA SER A 37 -29.11 -6.14 19.26
C SER A 37 -29.89 -5.16 18.38
N THR A 38 -31.15 -5.46 18.01
CA THR A 38 -32.11 -4.47 17.47
C THR A 38 -32.80 -3.67 18.59
N ALA A 39 -32.44 -3.89 19.84
CA ALA A 39 -32.76 -2.95 20.91
C ALA A 39 -32.02 -1.65 20.65
N GLU A 40 -32.75 -0.52 20.77
CA GLU A 40 -32.22 0.84 20.68
C GLU A 40 -30.85 0.92 21.36
N PRO A 41 -29.79 1.40 20.65
CA PRO A 41 -28.46 1.45 21.26
C PRO A 41 -28.57 2.28 22.54
N PRO A 42 -27.97 1.85 23.64
CA PRO A 42 -27.94 2.65 24.87
C PRO A 42 -27.37 4.03 24.48
N PRO A 43 -27.85 5.10 25.11
CA PRO A 43 -27.39 6.46 24.81
C PRO A 43 -25.85 6.44 24.87
N SER A 44 -25.24 6.84 23.74
CA SER A 44 -23.79 6.85 23.61
C SER A 44 -23.21 7.62 24.79
N ALA A 45 -22.38 6.98 25.58
CA ALA A 45 -21.64 7.69 26.64
C ALA A 45 -20.98 8.92 26.00
N PRO A 46 -20.92 10.06 26.69
CA PRO A 46 -20.26 11.26 26.17
C PRO A 46 -18.85 10.86 25.69
N ALA A 47 -18.54 11.22 24.45
CA ALA A 47 -17.22 10.90 23.90
C ALA A 47 -16.17 11.50 24.83
N THR A 48 -15.35 10.65 25.45
CA THR A 48 -14.22 11.11 26.26
C THR A 48 -13.31 11.90 25.33
N ALA A 49 -12.92 13.12 25.73
CA ALA A 49 -11.97 13.91 24.97
C ALA A 49 -10.68 13.11 24.74
N PRO A 50 -10.07 13.19 23.55
CA PRO A 50 -8.81 12.49 23.27
C PRO A 50 -7.75 12.84 24.31
N ALA A 51 -6.93 11.86 24.68
CA ALA A 51 -5.78 12.12 25.55
C ALA A 51 -4.82 13.11 24.87
N PRO A 52 -4.15 14.00 25.61
CA PRO A 52 -3.16 14.90 25.03
C PRO A 52 -2.04 14.11 24.34
N ALA A 53 -1.54 14.65 23.21
CA ALA A 53 -0.49 14.02 22.43
C ALA A 53 0.78 13.84 23.27
N ASN A 54 1.37 12.64 23.21
CA ASN A 54 2.64 12.34 23.84
C ASN A 54 3.76 13.13 23.11
N PRO A 55 4.64 13.86 23.83
CA PRO A 55 5.75 14.58 23.21
C PRO A 55 6.67 13.69 22.35
N GLN A 56 6.87 12.43 22.74
CA GLN A 56 7.68 11.47 21.95
C GLN A 56 7.00 11.14 20.61
N ASP A 57 5.68 10.98 20.60
CA ASP A 57 4.94 10.70 19.38
C ASP A 57 4.90 11.93 18.46
N THR A 58 4.83 13.12 19.03
CA THR A 58 4.93 14.37 18.27
C THR A 58 6.31 14.52 17.60
N ALA A 59 7.39 14.22 18.30
CA ALA A 59 8.74 14.24 17.75
C ALA A 59 8.93 13.17 16.68
N ARG A 60 8.41 11.96 16.90
CA ARG A 60 8.44 10.86 15.93
C ARG A 60 7.64 11.21 14.67
N LEU A 61 6.44 11.78 14.83
CA LEU A 61 5.63 12.26 13.71
C LEU A 61 6.39 13.25 12.84
N ALA A 62 7.00 14.27 13.47
CA ALA A 62 7.79 15.27 12.74
C ALA A 62 8.97 14.64 11.99
N ALA A 63 9.68 13.70 12.60
CA ALA A 63 10.80 12.99 11.97
C ALA A 63 10.37 12.16 10.76
N LEU A 64 9.23 11.47 10.84
CA LEU A 64 8.69 10.66 9.74
C LEU A 64 8.24 11.52 8.55
N VAL A 65 7.57 12.64 8.83
CA VAL A 65 7.20 13.60 7.76
C VAL A 65 8.43 14.16 7.08
N GLU A 66 9.47 14.51 7.83
CA GLU A 66 10.71 15.02 7.25
C GLU A 66 11.45 13.96 6.43
N GLN A 67 11.45 12.70 6.88
CA GLN A 67 12.00 11.58 6.12
C GLN A 67 11.27 11.40 4.77
N ALA A 68 9.94 11.42 4.78
CA ALA A 68 9.14 11.34 3.56
C ALA A 68 9.41 12.53 2.63
N ARG A 69 9.45 13.74 3.18
CA ARG A 69 9.74 14.97 2.44
C ARG A 69 11.11 14.93 1.77
N ALA A 70 12.12 14.50 2.50
CA ALA A 70 13.47 14.34 1.95
C ALA A 70 13.52 13.33 0.79
N ALA A 71 12.78 12.22 0.89
CA ALA A 71 12.65 11.25 -0.20
C ALA A 71 11.95 11.87 -1.42
N HIS A 72 10.84 12.56 -1.21
CA HIS A 72 10.11 13.27 -2.25
C HIS A 72 10.97 14.32 -2.97
N GLN A 73 11.72 15.11 -2.21
CA GLN A 73 12.64 16.11 -2.80
C GLN A 73 13.73 15.44 -3.66
N ARG A 74 14.28 14.29 -3.23
CA ARG A 74 15.25 13.55 -4.05
C ARG A 74 14.60 12.95 -5.29
N PHE A 75 13.34 12.50 -5.21
CA PHE A 75 12.57 12.10 -6.40
C PHE A 75 12.47 13.24 -7.40
N LEU A 76 12.00 14.41 -6.98
CA LEU A 76 11.88 15.59 -7.84
C LEU A 76 13.22 16.02 -8.45
N ALA A 77 14.31 15.97 -7.69
CA ALA A 77 15.65 16.29 -8.17
C ALA A 77 16.15 15.35 -9.29
N LYS A 78 15.70 14.10 -9.30
CA LYS A 78 16.07 13.09 -10.30
C LYS A 78 15.08 12.99 -11.47
N GLU A 79 13.86 13.49 -11.31
CA GLU A 79 12.76 13.32 -12.27
C GLU A 79 13.13 13.81 -13.67
N GLN A 80 13.67 15.03 -13.79
CA GLN A 80 13.99 15.60 -15.09
C GLN A 80 15.05 14.79 -15.85
N ARG A 81 16.04 14.27 -15.14
CA ARG A 81 17.05 13.38 -15.73
C ARG A 81 16.42 12.07 -16.20
N ALA A 82 15.51 11.48 -15.41
CA ALA A 82 14.80 10.27 -15.79
C ALA A 82 13.92 10.49 -17.03
N VAL A 83 13.19 11.62 -17.09
CA VAL A 83 12.40 12.02 -18.27
C VAL A 83 13.27 12.07 -19.53
N GLN A 84 14.45 12.68 -19.46
CA GLN A 84 15.38 12.78 -20.60
C GLN A 84 15.95 11.41 -20.99
N SER A 85 16.35 10.58 -20.01
CA SER A 85 16.89 9.25 -20.24
C SER A 85 15.83 8.34 -20.89
N VAL A 86 14.59 8.38 -20.40
CA VAL A 86 13.47 7.61 -20.97
C VAL A 86 13.13 8.11 -22.38
N ALA A 87 13.11 9.41 -22.64
CA ALA A 87 12.88 9.96 -23.97
C ALA A 87 13.95 9.48 -24.98
N THR A 88 15.21 9.39 -24.56
CA THR A 88 16.32 8.87 -25.38
C THR A 88 16.26 7.36 -25.57
N GLY A 89 15.78 6.62 -24.55
CA GLY A 89 15.64 5.17 -24.55
C GLY A 89 14.37 4.65 -25.20
N SER A 90 13.36 5.51 -25.42
CA SER A 90 12.10 5.14 -26.05
C SER A 90 12.32 4.57 -27.46
N GLY A 91 11.74 3.41 -27.75
CA GLY A 91 11.94 2.68 -29.00
C GLY A 91 13.33 2.05 -29.18
N ALA A 92 14.22 2.12 -28.18
CA ALA A 92 15.50 1.41 -28.21
C ALA A 92 15.27 -0.07 -27.90
N ALA A 93 16.04 -0.94 -28.58
CA ALA A 93 15.95 -2.37 -28.32
C ALA A 93 16.27 -2.70 -26.85
N PRO A 94 15.49 -3.57 -26.20
CA PRO A 94 15.81 -4.05 -24.85
C PRO A 94 17.24 -4.59 -24.78
N GLY A 95 17.98 -4.21 -23.74
CA GLY A 95 19.38 -4.54 -23.57
C GLY A 95 20.38 -3.63 -24.29
N SER A 96 19.92 -2.68 -25.11
CA SER A 96 20.80 -1.63 -25.65
C SER A 96 21.24 -0.66 -24.54
N GLU A 97 22.34 0.05 -24.75
CA GLU A 97 22.87 1.02 -23.79
C GLU A 97 21.83 2.10 -23.43
N ARG A 98 21.14 2.67 -24.44
CA ARG A 98 20.12 3.70 -24.20
C ARG A 98 18.96 3.18 -23.39
N TRP A 99 18.49 1.97 -23.67
CA TRP A 99 17.46 1.30 -22.88
C TRP A 99 17.92 1.04 -21.44
N ALA A 100 19.15 0.58 -21.25
CA ALA A 100 19.72 0.32 -19.93
C ALA A 100 19.85 1.61 -19.10
N LEU A 101 20.32 2.70 -19.69
CA LEU A 101 20.41 4.00 -19.02
C LEU A 101 19.04 4.52 -18.60
N ALA A 102 18.02 4.38 -19.45
CA ALA A 102 16.64 4.75 -19.12
C ALA A 102 16.08 3.89 -17.98
N SER A 103 16.33 2.59 -18.01
CA SER A 103 15.91 1.65 -16.96
C SER A 103 16.55 1.97 -15.60
N VAL A 104 17.82 2.32 -15.57
CA VAL A 104 18.53 2.73 -14.35
C VAL A 104 17.95 4.02 -13.80
N ALA A 105 17.73 5.02 -14.64
CA ALA A 105 17.14 6.29 -14.21
C ALA A 105 15.72 6.12 -13.65
N LEU A 106 14.93 5.21 -14.22
CA LEU A 106 13.60 4.85 -13.72
C LEU A 106 13.70 4.15 -12.35
N ALA A 107 14.61 3.19 -12.19
CA ALA A 107 14.84 2.49 -10.94
C ALA A 107 15.31 3.43 -9.81
N GLU A 108 16.07 4.48 -10.12
CA GLU A 108 16.46 5.52 -9.16
C GLU A 108 15.24 6.27 -8.62
N LEU A 109 14.26 6.61 -9.47
CA LEU A 109 12.99 7.21 -9.02
C LEU A 109 12.16 6.25 -8.16
N GLU A 110 12.06 4.99 -8.58
CA GLU A 110 11.36 3.94 -7.82
C GLU A 110 11.95 3.76 -6.42
N SER A 111 13.27 3.89 -6.29
CA SER A 111 13.96 3.82 -5.00
C SER A 111 13.56 4.96 -4.07
N GLU A 112 13.49 6.21 -4.56
CA GLU A 112 13.06 7.35 -3.74
C GLU A 112 11.59 7.25 -3.34
N ARG A 113 10.71 6.86 -4.26
CA ARG A 113 9.32 6.57 -3.93
C ARG A 113 9.20 5.49 -2.85
N SER A 114 9.98 4.44 -2.93
CA SER A 114 9.99 3.38 -1.91
C SER A 114 10.42 3.90 -0.54
N ALA A 115 11.36 4.85 -0.49
CA ALA A 115 11.76 5.50 0.76
C ALA A 115 10.61 6.32 1.37
N ALA A 116 9.82 7.04 0.56
CA ALA A 116 8.63 7.74 1.02
C ALA A 116 7.56 6.78 1.55
N MET A 117 7.36 5.62 0.88
CA MET A 117 6.42 4.60 1.33
C MET A 117 6.80 3.96 2.67
N ILE A 118 8.09 3.80 2.96
CA ILE A 118 8.55 3.31 4.27
C ILE A 118 8.12 4.30 5.36
N ALA A 119 8.33 5.59 5.15
CA ALA A 119 7.88 6.61 6.09
C ALA A 119 6.36 6.63 6.27
N LEU A 120 5.59 6.42 5.18
CA LEU A 120 4.13 6.30 5.27
C LEU A 120 3.70 5.08 6.10
N ALA A 121 4.36 3.93 5.92
CA ALA A 121 4.07 2.73 6.70
C ALA A 121 4.35 2.95 8.20
N ASP A 122 5.40 3.69 8.55
CA ASP A 122 5.70 4.06 9.94
C ASP A 122 4.67 5.06 10.51
N LEU A 123 4.15 5.98 9.67
CA LEU A 123 3.02 6.85 10.04
C LEU A 123 1.74 6.05 10.29
N ASP A 124 1.49 5.00 9.50
CA ASP A 124 0.36 4.09 9.72
C ASP A 124 0.46 3.35 11.06
N GLN A 125 1.66 2.90 11.42
CA GLN A 125 1.89 2.28 12.73
C GLN A 125 1.66 3.28 13.88
N LEU A 126 2.12 4.52 13.74
CA LEU A 126 1.91 5.57 14.73
C LEU A 126 0.41 5.89 14.88
N TYR A 127 -0.31 5.97 13.77
CA TYR A 127 -1.77 6.14 13.75
C TYR A 127 -2.48 5.00 14.49
N ALA A 128 -2.11 3.75 14.18
CA ALA A 128 -2.73 2.59 14.80
C ALA A 128 -2.50 2.56 16.33
N ALA A 129 -1.28 2.88 16.78
CA ALA A 129 -0.96 2.97 18.20
C ALA A 129 -1.82 4.04 18.90
N ALA A 130 -1.86 5.26 18.35
CA ALA A 130 -2.67 6.35 18.90
C ALA A 130 -4.16 5.99 18.95
N ARG A 131 -4.69 5.29 17.95
CA ARG A 131 -6.08 4.80 17.96
C ARG A 131 -6.37 3.79 19.07
N ILE A 132 -5.43 2.89 19.34
CA ILE A 132 -5.56 1.88 20.40
C ILE A 132 -5.53 2.55 21.78
N GLU A 133 -4.69 3.56 21.96
CA GLU A 133 -4.52 4.30 23.21
C GLU A 133 -5.60 5.37 23.44
N GLY A 134 -6.50 5.60 22.48
CA GLY A 134 -7.53 6.63 22.56
C GLY A 134 -6.98 8.07 22.46
N GLY A 135 -5.79 8.22 21.85
CA GLY A 135 -5.13 9.50 21.64
C GLY A 135 -5.71 10.28 20.46
N ASP A 136 -5.31 11.56 20.34
CA ASP A 136 -5.64 12.39 19.18
C ASP A 136 -4.85 11.94 17.94
N THR A 137 -5.57 11.64 16.85
CA THR A 137 -5.00 11.18 15.58
C THR A 137 -5.03 12.25 14.49
N ALA A 138 -5.54 13.45 14.75
CA ALA A 138 -5.78 14.46 13.71
C ALA A 138 -4.47 14.87 13.00
N ALA A 139 -3.40 15.15 13.76
CA ALA A 139 -2.11 15.51 13.20
C ALA A 139 -1.47 14.36 12.40
N ILE A 140 -1.61 13.12 12.88
CA ILE A 140 -1.09 11.94 12.18
C ILE A 140 -1.84 11.71 10.88
N THR A 141 -3.17 11.87 10.89
CA THR A 141 -4.01 11.74 9.70
C THR A 141 -3.60 12.77 8.65
N ALA A 142 -3.45 14.04 9.02
CA ALA A 142 -3.01 15.08 8.10
C ALA A 142 -1.63 14.78 7.48
N ALA A 143 -0.69 14.28 8.28
CA ALA A 143 0.64 13.89 7.80
C ALA A 143 0.58 12.71 6.80
N ARG A 144 -0.25 11.70 7.08
CA ARG A 144 -0.48 10.56 6.19
C ARG A 144 -1.08 10.99 4.85
N ASP A 145 -2.05 11.89 4.89
CA ASP A 145 -2.70 12.41 3.68
C ASP A 145 -1.70 13.20 2.82
N GLU A 146 -0.86 14.04 3.44
CA GLU A 146 0.19 14.79 2.76
C GLU A 146 1.19 13.84 2.07
N VAL A 147 1.74 12.86 2.79
CA VAL A 147 2.70 11.90 2.23
C VAL A 147 2.07 11.02 1.16
N SER A 148 0.82 10.58 1.34
CA SER A 148 0.08 9.81 0.34
C SER A 148 -0.14 10.62 -0.94
N GLY A 149 -0.37 11.92 -0.82
CA GLY A 149 -0.47 12.83 -1.97
C GLY A 149 0.83 12.91 -2.78
N TRP A 150 1.98 13.00 -2.11
CA TRP A 150 3.29 12.97 -2.80
C TRP A 150 3.51 11.65 -3.54
N ILE A 151 3.27 10.50 -2.88
CA ILE A 151 3.41 9.17 -3.47
C ILE A 151 2.48 9.00 -4.68
N GLY A 152 1.24 9.50 -4.61
CA GLY A 152 0.30 9.46 -5.73
C GLY A 152 0.79 10.23 -6.96
N ASN A 153 1.44 11.39 -6.76
CA ASN A 153 2.07 12.16 -7.84
C ASN A 153 3.29 11.40 -8.42
N GLU A 154 4.14 10.84 -7.57
CA GLU A 154 5.30 10.03 -7.98
C GLU A 154 4.87 8.81 -8.79
N ASP A 155 3.79 8.12 -8.38
CA ASP A 155 3.21 7.00 -9.10
C ASP A 155 2.75 7.39 -10.50
N SER A 156 2.14 8.55 -10.62
CA SER A 156 1.68 9.06 -11.92
C SER A 156 2.85 9.33 -12.88
N VAL A 157 3.94 9.92 -12.37
CA VAL A 157 5.18 10.14 -13.13
C VAL A 157 5.79 8.80 -13.55
N LEU A 158 5.96 7.87 -12.62
CA LEU A 158 6.53 6.55 -12.89
C LEU A 158 5.71 5.75 -13.91
N ALA A 159 4.38 5.77 -13.80
CA ALA A 159 3.50 5.12 -14.76
C ALA A 159 3.67 5.69 -16.18
N GLY A 160 3.74 7.02 -16.30
CA GLY A 160 3.98 7.69 -17.57
C GLY A 160 5.35 7.35 -18.20
N LEU A 161 6.40 7.28 -17.37
CA LEU A 161 7.75 6.95 -17.84
C LEU A 161 7.87 5.48 -18.25
N ARG A 162 7.27 4.54 -17.48
CA ARG A 162 7.23 3.11 -17.83
C ARG A 162 6.49 2.89 -19.15
N GLY A 163 5.36 3.56 -19.36
CA GLY A 163 4.62 3.47 -20.61
C GLY A 163 5.43 3.93 -21.84
N LYS A 164 6.26 4.96 -21.69
CA LYS A 164 7.13 5.45 -22.78
C LYS A 164 8.33 4.54 -23.05
N LEU A 165 8.84 3.83 -22.06
CA LEU A 165 10.00 2.94 -22.21
C LEU A 165 9.58 1.56 -22.73
N GLY A 166 8.37 1.10 -22.39
CA GLY A 166 7.84 -0.21 -22.75
C GLY A 166 7.06 -0.26 -24.07
N GLY A 167 6.76 0.89 -24.70
CA GLY A 167 6.11 1.00 -26.01
C GLY A 167 7.14 1.15 -27.10
#